data_4bb4acbac49823b0b2492c2339044142
#
_entry.id   4bb4acbac49823b0b2492c2339044142
#
_cell.length_a   1.000
_cell.length_b   1.000
_cell.length_c   1.000
_cell.angle_alpha   90.00
_cell.angle_beta   90.00
_cell.angle_gamma   90.00
#
_symmetry.space_group_name_H-M   'P 1'
#
loop_
_entity.id
_entity.type
_entity.pdbx_description
1 polymer ?
#
loop_
_entity_poly.entity_id
_entity_poly.type
_entity_poly.pdbx_seq_one_letter_code
_entity_poly.pdbx_strand_id
1 'polypeptide(L)'
;MRSMPPRLDHTLAVARRAQEVRRATSDPGRHLVPAALVHDIGYDPELRQTGMHAIDGAMHLRTLGFPAMVVCLVAFHTGAEYEADERGLADELAAFDRPPQRLLDLLILADLTTSPDGAAISVEERLSEIFARYPSGHAVHRSVLRSRAYLERATSRASADIGQPM
;
A
#
# COMPACT_ATOMS: atom_id res chain seq x y z
N MET A 1 26.57 3.19 13.82
CA MET A 1 25.55 3.83 12.97
C MET A 1 24.56 2.74 12.57
N ARG A 2 23.35 2.70 13.14
CA ARG A 2 22.31 1.77 12.66
C ARG A 2 21.96 2.20 11.26
N SER A 3 22.18 1.35 10.28
CA SER A 3 21.68 1.58 8.92
C SER A 3 20.14 1.67 9.01
N MET A 4 19.59 2.76 8.49
CA MET A 4 18.13 2.90 8.38
C MET A 4 17.58 1.69 7.61
N PRO A 5 16.43 1.15 8.02
CA PRO A 5 15.85 0.00 7.33
C PRO A 5 15.62 0.36 5.85
N PRO A 6 15.91 -0.57 4.92
CA PRO A 6 15.83 -0.31 3.47
C PRO A 6 14.45 0.18 2.98
N ARG A 7 13.41 0.11 3.82
CA ARG A 7 12.06 0.58 3.51
C ARG A 7 11.78 2.04 3.86
N LEU A 8 12.66 2.72 4.61
CA LEU A 8 12.39 4.09 5.01
C LEU A 8 12.43 5.05 3.81
N ASP A 9 13.37 4.86 2.88
CA ASP A 9 13.46 5.68 1.67
C ASP A 9 12.21 5.51 0.79
N HIS A 10 11.75 4.27 0.62
CA HIS A 10 10.48 3.97 -0.03
C HIS A 10 9.31 4.67 0.67
N THR A 11 9.13 4.45 1.96
CA THR A 11 8.02 5.02 2.74
C THR A 11 7.97 6.53 2.67
N LEU A 12 9.12 7.21 2.82
CA LEU A 12 9.20 8.67 2.72
C LEU A 12 8.90 9.16 1.29
N ALA A 13 9.31 8.42 0.27
CA ALA A 13 9.02 8.75 -1.11
C ALA A 13 7.55 8.53 -1.45
N VAL A 14 6.92 7.45 -0.97
CA VAL A 14 5.48 7.22 -1.10
C VAL A 14 4.69 8.34 -0.44
N ALA A 15 5.10 8.80 0.75
CA ALA A 15 4.46 9.92 1.43
C ALA A 15 4.60 11.25 0.66
N ARG A 16 5.77 11.53 0.06
CA ARG A 16 5.96 12.68 -0.84
C ARG A 16 5.05 12.58 -2.06
N ARG A 17 4.97 11.40 -2.68
CA ARG A 17 4.08 11.15 -3.81
C ARG A 17 2.61 11.31 -3.41
N ALA A 18 2.20 10.80 -2.25
CA ALA A 18 0.86 11.00 -1.71
C ALA A 18 0.54 12.49 -1.48
N GLN A 19 1.51 13.29 -1.05
CA GLN A 19 1.35 14.74 -0.90
C GLN A 19 1.15 15.45 -2.24
N GLU A 20 1.86 15.03 -3.30
CA GLU A 20 1.65 15.55 -4.67
C GLU A 20 0.27 15.21 -5.19
N VAL A 21 -0.12 13.92 -5.07
CA VAL A 21 -1.44 13.41 -5.42
C VAL A 21 -2.53 14.17 -4.67
N ARG A 22 -2.35 14.39 -3.36
CA ARG A 22 -3.27 15.18 -2.54
C ARG A 22 -3.45 16.60 -3.06
N ARG A 23 -2.40 17.26 -3.50
CA ARG A 23 -2.48 18.64 -4.02
C ARG A 23 -3.20 18.72 -5.38
N ALA A 24 -3.15 17.65 -6.15
CA ALA A 24 -3.77 17.57 -7.46
C ALA A 24 -5.25 17.16 -7.42
N THR A 25 -5.77 16.73 -6.26
CA THR A 25 -7.16 16.27 -6.09
C THR A 25 -8.01 17.30 -5.36
N SER A 26 -9.31 17.37 -5.67
CA SER A 26 -10.24 18.34 -5.07
C SER A 26 -10.60 18.06 -3.61
N ASP A 27 -10.53 16.79 -3.17
CA ASP A 27 -10.68 16.37 -1.77
C ASP A 27 -10.01 15.01 -1.54
N PRO A 28 -8.72 15.01 -1.28
CA PRO A 28 -7.99 13.77 -1.02
C PRO A 28 -8.14 13.25 0.42
N GLY A 29 -8.86 13.97 1.25
CA GLY A 29 -8.91 13.69 2.68
C GLY A 29 -7.54 13.87 3.37
N ARG A 30 -7.58 14.22 4.64
CA ARG A 30 -6.39 14.38 5.51
C ARG A 30 -5.70 13.06 5.87
N HIS A 31 -6.22 11.92 5.40
CA HIS A 31 -5.76 10.58 5.80
C HIS A 31 -4.76 9.96 4.83
N LEU A 32 -4.69 10.43 3.58
CA LEU A 32 -3.86 9.83 2.53
C LEU A 32 -2.35 9.90 2.89
N VAL A 33 -1.85 11.07 3.24
CA VAL A 33 -0.42 11.24 3.58
C VAL A 33 -0.03 10.51 4.86
N PRO A 34 -0.80 10.59 5.97
CA PRO A 34 -0.53 9.75 7.14
C PRO A 34 -0.55 8.25 6.83
N ALA A 35 -1.51 7.77 6.02
CA ALA A 35 -1.53 6.36 5.63
C ALA A 35 -0.29 5.96 4.83
N ALA A 36 0.13 6.80 3.87
CA ALA A 36 1.35 6.58 3.09
C ALA A 36 2.62 6.53 3.97
N LEU A 37 2.69 7.33 5.04
CA LEU A 37 3.82 7.32 5.98
C LEU A 37 3.92 6.04 6.80
N VAL A 38 2.82 5.32 7.00
CA VAL A 38 2.78 4.14 7.88
C VAL A 38 2.32 2.86 7.21
N HIS A 39 2.12 2.88 5.86
CA HIS A 39 1.54 1.73 5.15
C HIS A 39 2.36 0.45 5.31
N ASP A 40 3.66 0.57 5.37
CA ASP A 40 4.63 -0.54 5.46
C ASP A 40 5.12 -0.83 6.90
N ILE A 41 4.53 -0.20 7.94
CA ILE A 41 4.99 -0.37 9.33
C ILE A 41 4.96 -1.83 9.79
N GLY A 42 4.03 -2.63 9.28
CA GLY A 42 3.88 -4.04 9.63
C GLY A 42 5.00 -4.96 9.12
N TYR A 43 5.96 -4.43 8.36
CA TYR A 43 7.18 -5.16 8.05
C TYR A 43 8.18 -5.18 9.22
N ASP A 44 7.94 -4.41 10.28
CA ASP A 44 8.76 -4.51 11.48
C ASP A 44 8.58 -5.91 12.11
N PRO A 45 9.68 -6.65 12.29
CA PRO A 45 9.61 -8.00 12.87
C PRO A 45 8.96 -8.05 14.26
N GLU A 46 9.05 -6.97 15.04
CA GLU A 46 8.46 -6.89 16.38
C GLU A 46 6.92 -6.80 16.33
N LEU A 47 6.34 -6.40 15.20
CA LEU A 47 4.89 -6.28 15.01
C LEU A 47 4.27 -7.53 14.41
N ARG A 48 5.07 -8.52 14.03
CA ARG A 48 4.62 -9.70 13.29
C ARG A 48 3.71 -10.59 14.15
N GLN A 49 2.44 -10.69 13.75
CA GLN A 49 1.41 -11.56 14.34
C GLN A 49 0.87 -12.56 13.30
N THR A 50 0.38 -12.07 12.18
CA THR A 50 -0.16 -12.88 11.08
C THR A 50 0.90 -13.21 10.02
N GLY A 51 1.95 -12.40 9.93
CA GLY A 51 2.96 -12.44 8.88
C GLY A 51 2.52 -11.75 7.59
N MET A 52 1.38 -11.06 7.60
CA MET A 52 0.93 -10.18 6.53
C MET A 52 1.05 -8.73 7.00
N HIS A 53 2.02 -7.98 6.42
CA HIS A 53 2.38 -6.65 6.91
C HIS A 53 1.20 -5.66 6.94
N ALA A 54 0.28 -5.73 5.99
CA ALA A 54 -0.88 -4.86 5.95
C ALA A 54 -1.78 -5.06 7.17
N ILE A 55 -2.06 -6.31 7.57
CA ILE A 55 -2.86 -6.64 8.75
C ILE A 55 -2.08 -6.32 10.02
N ASP A 56 -0.83 -6.77 10.13
CA ASP A 56 0.01 -6.56 11.32
C ASP A 56 0.22 -5.07 11.60
N GLY A 57 0.49 -4.27 10.55
CA GLY A 57 0.60 -2.82 10.64
C GLY A 57 -0.71 -2.15 11.07
N ALA A 58 -1.84 -2.53 10.47
CA ALA A 58 -3.14 -1.98 10.82
C ALA A 58 -3.55 -2.31 12.26
N MET A 59 -3.29 -3.54 12.72
CA MET A 59 -3.51 -3.94 14.12
C MET A 59 -2.70 -3.06 15.08
N HIS A 60 -1.43 -2.86 14.80
CA HIS A 60 -0.55 -2.02 15.61
C HIS A 60 -1.04 -0.56 15.65
N LEU A 61 -1.33 0.04 14.49
CA LEU A 61 -1.83 1.42 14.41
C LEU A 61 -3.14 1.61 15.16
N ARG A 62 -4.04 0.61 15.14
CA ARG A 62 -5.27 0.61 15.91
C ARG A 62 -5.00 0.65 17.42
N THR A 63 -4.01 -0.10 17.92
CA THR A 63 -3.63 -0.06 19.35
C THR A 63 -3.02 1.27 19.76
N LEU A 64 -2.37 1.99 18.84
CA LEU A 64 -1.82 3.33 19.06
C LEU A 64 -2.85 4.45 18.95
N GLY A 65 -4.12 4.14 18.63
CA GLY A 65 -5.19 5.13 18.52
C GLY A 65 -5.13 5.98 17.24
N PHE A 66 -4.54 5.48 16.16
CA PHE A 66 -4.57 6.16 14.86
C PHE A 66 -6.01 6.32 14.36
N PRO A 67 -6.30 7.36 13.55
CA PRO A 67 -7.62 7.53 12.94
C PRO A 67 -8.06 6.28 12.17
N ALA A 68 -9.30 5.85 12.38
CA ALA A 68 -9.81 4.61 11.78
C ALA A 68 -9.60 4.54 10.25
N MET A 69 -9.75 5.66 9.55
CA MET A 69 -9.51 5.72 8.10
C MET A 69 -8.05 5.42 7.73
N VAL A 70 -7.08 5.89 8.51
CA VAL A 70 -5.64 5.57 8.29
C VAL A 70 -5.41 4.08 8.51
N VAL A 71 -5.95 3.52 9.58
CA VAL A 71 -5.86 2.08 9.89
C VAL A 71 -6.44 1.24 8.74
N CYS A 72 -7.64 1.60 8.27
CA CYS A 72 -8.29 0.90 7.17
C CYS A 72 -7.51 1.02 5.83
N LEU A 73 -6.97 2.19 5.52
CA LEU A 73 -6.13 2.38 4.34
C LEU A 73 -4.87 1.49 4.39
N VAL A 74 -4.24 1.37 5.56
CA VAL A 74 -3.09 0.48 5.75
C VAL A 74 -3.51 -0.98 5.62
N ALA A 75 -4.64 -1.40 6.18
CA ALA A 75 -5.13 -2.78 6.09
C ALA A 75 -5.39 -3.23 4.65
N PHE A 76 -5.88 -2.32 3.80
CA PHE A 76 -6.35 -2.65 2.44
C PHE A 76 -5.43 -2.16 1.31
N HIS A 77 -4.26 -1.55 1.62
CA HIS A 77 -3.41 -1.00 0.58
C HIS A 77 -2.89 -2.08 -0.39
N THR A 78 -2.65 -1.65 -1.61
CA THR A 78 -1.94 -2.39 -2.68
C THR A 78 -2.42 -3.84 -2.87
N GLY A 79 -3.74 -4.03 -2.89
CA GLY A 79 -4.33 -5.35 -3.18
C GLY A 79 -4.27 -6.34 -2.02
N ALA A 80 -4.23 -5.86 -0.78
CA ALA A 80 -4.17 -6.69 0.43
C ALA A 80 -5.27 -7.76 0.52
N GLU A 81 -6.45 -7.51 -0.04
CA GLU A 81 -7.56 -8.50 -0.11
C GLU A 81 -7.12 -9.78 -0.82
N TYR A 82 -6.36 -9.66 -1.90
CA TYR A 82 -5.85 -10.81 -2.65
C TYR A 82 -4.75 -11.57 -1.89
N GLU A 83 -3.89 -10.86 -1.16
CA GLU A 83 -2.87 -11.50 -0.34
C GLU A 83 -3.47 -12.18 0.89
N ALA A 84 -4.48 -11.56 1.52
CA ALA A 84 -5.21 -12.17 2.64
C ALA A 84 -5.89 -13.47 2.22
N ASP A 85 -6.53 -13.50 1.04
CA ASP A 85 -7.13 -14.71 0.49
C ASP A 85 -6.08 -15.80 0.24
N GLU A 86 -4.95 -15.47 -0.39
CA GLU A 86 -3.85 -16.42 -0.63
C GLU A 86 -3.23 -17.00 0.66
N ARG A 87 -3.31 -16.26 1.76
CA ARG A 87 -2.76 -16.66 3.06
C ARG A 87 -3.78 -17.29 4.01
N GLY A 88 -5.08 -17.30 3.64
CA GLY A 88 -6.16 -17.73 4.52
C GLY A 88 -6.42 -16.76 5.68
N LEU A 89 -6.19 -15.45 5.46
CA LEU A 89 -6.33 -14.38 6.45
C LEU A 89 -7.50 -13.43 6.12
N ALA A 90 -8.47 -13.90 5.35
CA ALA A 90 -9.62 -13.08 4.95
C ALA A 90 -10.46 -12.60 6.16
N ASP A 91 -10.59 -13.45 7.18
CA ASP A 91 -11.35 -13.11 8.41
C ASP A 91 -10.61 -12.07 9.24
N GLU A 92 -9.28 -12.13 9.33
CA GLU A 92 -8.46 -11.13 10.01
C GLU A 92 -8.53 -9.77 9.31
N LEU A 93 -8.54 -9.76 7.97
CA LEU A 93 -8.72 -8.54 7.20
C LEU A 93 -10.14 -7.98 7.34
N ALA A 94 -11.15 -8.84 7.43
CA ALA A 94 -12.55 -8.45 7.62
C ALA A 94 -12.83 -7.75 8.98
N ALA A 95 -11.87 -7.79 9.93
CA ALA A 95 -11.93 -7.02 11.17
C ALA A 95 -11.71 -5.50 10.96
N PHE A 96 -11.42 -5.06 9.74
CA PHE A 96 -11.26 -3.66 9.34
C PHE A 96 -12.30 -3.29 8.28
N ASP A 97 -12.85 -2.07 8.39
CA ASP A 97 -13.76 -1.56 7.38
C ASP A 97 -13.00 -1.26 6.08
N ARG A 98 -13.57 -1.65 4.95
CA ARG A 98 -12.98 -1.33 3.65
C ARG A 98 -13.06 0.18 3.38
N PRO A 99 -11.94 0.87 3.13
CA PRO A 99 -11.95 2.31 2.90
C PRO A 99 -12.62 2.67 1.56
N PRO A 100 -13.04 3.94 1.37
CA PRO A 100 -13.55 4.40 0.10
C PRO A 100 -12.57 4.11 -1.04
N GLN A 101 -13.08 3.53 -2.14
CA GLN A 101 -12.25 3.09 -3.27
C GLN A 101 -11.35 4.20 -3.81
N ARG A 102 -11.85 5.43 -3.90
CA ARG A 102 -11.08 6.58 -4.37
C ARG A 102 -9.82 6.84 -3.53
N LEU A 103 -9.93 6.82 -2.19
CA LEU A 103 -8.77 7.01 -1.32
C LEU A 103 -7.77 5.85 -1.45
N LEU A 104 -8.29 4.65 -1.58
CA LEU A 104 -7.47 3.46 -1.78
C LEU A 104 -6.72 3.51 -3.12
N ASP A 105 -7.39 3.91 -4.20
CA ASP A 105 -6.76 4.10 -5.51
C ASP A 105 -5.62 5.11 -5.47
N LEU A 106 -5.81 6.23 -4.76
CA LEU A 106 -4.77 7.26 -4.61
C LEU A 106 -3.56 6.76 -3.81
N LEU A 107 -3.77 5.95 -2.77
CA LEU A 107 -2.69 5.33 -2.01
C LEU A 107 -1.95 4.28 -2.85
N ILE A 108 -2.70 3.45 -3.58
CA ILE A 108 -2.13 2.45 -4.51
C ILE A 108 -1.29 3.13 -5.59
N LEU A 109 -1.75 4.25 -6.15
CA LEU A 109 -0.97 5.02 -7.14
C LEU A 109 0.34 5.50 -6.53
N ALA A 110 0.31 6.08 -5.31
CA ALA A 110 1.50 6.60 -4.66
C ALA A 110 2.53 5.48 -4.38
N ASP A 111 2.08 4.32 -3.91
CA ASP A 111 2.93 3.16 -3.63
C ASP A 111 3.49 2.53 -4.92
N LEU A 112 2.64 2.24 -5.91
CA LEU A 112 3.05 1.55 -7.13
C LEU A 112 3.83 2.42 -8.12
N THR A 113 3.90 3.73 -7.91
CA THR A 113 4.76 4.63 -8.70
C THR A 113 6.04 5.03 -7.97
N THR A 114 6.39 4.30 -6.91
CA THR A 114 7.59 4.50 -6.10
C THR A 114 8.36 3.19 -5.97
N SER A 115 9.64 3.21 -6.34
CA SER A 115 10.54 2.05 -6.22
C SER A 115 10.95 1.77 -4.77
N PRO A 116 11.53 0.60 -4.46
CA PRO A 116 12.01 0.28 -3.11
C PRO A 116 13.05 1.26 -2.55
N ASP A 117 13.85 1.90 -3.41
CA ASP A 117 14.84 2.91 -3.07
C ASP A 117 14.31 4.35 -3.14
N GLY A 118 13.01 4.51 -3.37
CA GLY A 118 12.32 5.80 -3.35
C GLY A 118 12.35 6.58 -4.66
N ALA A 119 12.83 6.02 -5.76
CA ALA A 119 12.79 6.65 -7.08
C ALA A 119 11.37 6.55 -7.70
N ALA A 120 11.05 7.48 -8.61
CA ALA A 120 9.84 7.38 -9.40
C ALA A 120 9.98 6.30 -10.47
N ILE A 121 8.99 5.41 -10.57
CA ILE A 121 8.93 4.36 -11.57
C ILE A 121 7.51 4.21 -12.12
N SER A 122 7.36 3.51 -13.25
CA SER A 122 6.05 3.14 -13.76
C SER A 122 5.43 2.00 -12.95
N VAL A 123 4.10 1.87 -13.03
CA VAL A 123 3.39 0.74 -12.42
C VAL A 123 3.88 -0.60 -12.97
N GLU A 124 4.16 -0.67 -14.27
CA GLU A 124 4.66 -1.88 -14.92
C GLU A 124 6.05 -2.28 -14.41
N GLU A 125 6.96 -1.32 -14.27
CA GLU A 125 8.29 -1.55 -13.68
C GLU A 125 8.17 -2.02 -12.24
N ARG A 126 7.28 -1.41 -11.45
CA ARG A 126 7.04 -1.83 -10.07
C ARG A 126 6.50 -3.25 -9.95
N LEU A 127 5.53 -3.62 -10.77
CA LEU A 127 4.99 -4.97 -10.79
C LEU A 127 6.06 -5.98 -11.22
N SER A 128 6.86 -5.64 -12.23
CA SER A 128 7.98 -6.47 -12.70
C SER A 128 9.03 -6.68 -11.59
N GLU A 129 9.35 -5.65 -10.83
CA GLU A 129 10.27 -5.72 -9.69
C GLU A 129 9.73 -6.66 -8.59
N ILE A 130 8.44 -6.58 -8.27
CA ILE A 130 7.80 -7.48 -7.31
C ILE A 130 7.88 -8.94 -7.78
N PHE A 131 7.58 -9.21 -9.05
CA PHE A 131 7.69 -10.57 -9.61
C PHE A 131 9.13 -11.10 -9.62
N ALA A 132 10.12 -10.23 -9.82
CA ALA A 132 11.54 -10.61 -9.75
C ALA A 132 11.98 -10.91 -8.30
N ARG A 133 11.43 -10.20 -7.32
CA ARG A 133 11.77 -10.35 -5.90
C ARG A 133 11.17 -11.61 -5.28
N TYR A 134 9.94 -11.96 -5.63
CA TYR A 134 9.21 -13.06 -5.04
C TYR A 134 9.04 -14.21 -6.05
N PRO A 135 9.49 -15.44 -5.72
CA PRO A 135 9.32 -16.60 -6.60
C PRO A 135 7.84 -16.96 -6.78
N SER A 136 7.50 -17.65 -7.87
CA SER A 136 6.11 -17.99 -8.26
C SER A 136 5.31 -18.75 -7.18
N GLY A 137 5.98 -19.51 -6.31
CA GLY A 137 5.36 -20.20 -5.18
C GLY A 137 5.07 -19.31 -3.97
N HIS A 138 5.51 -18.06 -3.97
CA HIS A 138 5.31 -17.15 -2.83
C HIS A 138 3.91 -16.51 -2.88
N ALA A 139 3.26 -16.36 -1.71
CA ALA A 139 1.91 -15.78 -1.62
C ALA A 139 1.82 -14.37 -2.25
N VAL A 140 2.84 -13.53 -2.05
CA VAL A 140 2.90 -12.18 -2.67
C VAL A 140 2.90 -12.28 -4.19
N HIS A 141 3.69 -13.19 -4.79
CA HIS A 141 3.71 -13.36 -6.24
C HIS A 141 2.32 -13.74 -6.78
N ARG A 142 1.67 -14.74 -6.16
CA ARG A 142 0.34 -15.19 -6.59
C ARG A 142 -0.72 -14.11 -6.38
N SER A 143 -0.68 -13.39 -5.26
CA SER A 143 -1.63 -12.32 -4.98
C SER A 143 -1.49 -11.16 -5.97
N VAL A 144 -0.26 -10.73 -6.29
CA VAL A 144 -0.01 -9.66 -7.26
C VAL A 144 -0.42 -10.10 -8.67
N LEU A 145 -0.16 -11.36 -9.06
CA LEU A 145 -0.63 -11.89 -10.33
C LEU A 145 -2.16 -11.84 -10.45
N ARG A 146 -2.88 -12.24 -9.41
CA ARG A 146 -4.36 -12.20 -9.35
C ARG A 146 -4.91 -10.78 -9.28
N SER A 147 -4.25 -9.88 -8.55
CA SER A 147 -4.68 -8.49 -8.37
C SER A 147 -4.25 -7.55 -9.50
N ARG A 148 -3.39 -7.98 -10.44
CA ARG A 148 -2.79 -7.11 -11.46
C ARG A 148 -3.82 -6.22 -12.17
N ALA A 149 -4.88 -6.80 -12.70
CA ALA A 149 -5.92 -6.03 -13.39
C ALA A 149 -6.66 -5.05 -12.46
N TYR A 150 -6.82 -5.38 -11.18
CA TYR A 150 -7.37 -4.47 -10.19
C TYR A 150 -6.41 -3.29 -9.92
N LEU A 151 -5.12 -3.56 -9.72
CA LEU A 151 -4.10 -2.56 -9.46
C LEU A 151 -3.92 -1.60 -10.65
N GLU A 152 -3.89 -2.12 -11.88
CA GLU A 152 -3.85 -1.32 -13.11
C GLU A 152 -5.08 -0.41 -13.24
N ARG A 153 -6.28 -0.91 -12.95
CA ARG A 153 -7.50 -0.08 -12.94
C ARG A 153 -7.50 0.96 -11.82
N ALA A 154 -7.03 0.60 -10.63
CA ALA A 154 -6.94 1.51 -9.49
C ALA A 154 -6.01 2.69 -9.80
N THR A 155 -4.81 2.40 -10.32
CA THR A 155 -3.84 3.43 -10.71
C THR A 155 -4.33 4.27 -11.89
N SER A 156 -5.04 3.67 -12.86
CA SER A 156 -5.66 4.41 -13.97
C SER A 156 -6.74 5.39 -13.48
N ARG A 157 -7.63 4.96 -12.58
CA ARG A 157 -8.65 5.86 -11.99
C ARG A 157 -8.00 7.00 -11.20
N ALA A 158 -6.99 6.68 -10.38
CA ALA A 158 -6.26 7.69 -9.62
C ALA A 158 -5.52 8.68 -10.53
N SER A 159 -4.87 8.21 -11.60
CA SER A 159 -4.18 9.07 -12.58
C SER A 159 -5.17 10.02 -13.28
N ALA A 160 -6.33 9.53 -13.66
CA ALA A 160 -7.39 10.37 -14.24
C ALA A 160 -7.90 11.42 -13.23
N ASP A 161 -8.06 11.04 -11.96
CA ASP A 161 -8.52 11.94 -10.88
C ASP A 161 -7.54 13.11 -10.63
N ILE A 162 -6.24 12.88 -10.78
CA ILE A 162 -5.21 13.93 -10.64
C ILE A 162 -4.84 14.63 -11.97
N GLY A 163 -5.54 14.30 -13.07
CA GLY A 163 -5.29 14.90 -14.38
C GLY A 163 -3.93 14.55 -15.00
N GLN A 164 -3.31 13.44 -14.60
CA GLN A 164 -2.07 12.94 -15.19
C GLN A 164 -2.39 11.84 -16.23
N PRO A 165 -1.90 11.93 -17.46
CA PRO A 165 -1.92 10.82 -18.39
C PRO A 165 -1.04 9.68 -17.85
N MET A 166 -1.47 8.44 -18.10
CA MET A 166 -0.65 7.26 -17.81
C MET A 166 0.50 7.15 -18.77
#